data_fa6410a6825495647e646ea0231f1339
#
_entry.id   fa6410a6825495647e646ea0231f1339
#
_cell.length_a   1.000
_cell.length_b   1.000
_cell.length_c   1.000
_cell.angle_alpha   90.00
_cell.angle_beta   90.00
_cell.angle_gamma   90.00
#
_symmetry.space_group_name_H-M   'P 1'
#
loop_
_entity.id
_entity.type
_entity.pdbx_description
1 polymer ?
#
loop_
_entity_poly.entity_id
_entity_poly.type
_entity_poly.pdbx_seq_one_letter_code
_entity_poly.pdbx_strand_id
1 'polypeptide(L)'
;MRLLECSDGKFKLTDDLVRDIPRYAILSHTWGPDTEEVTFRDLVDGTGEDKTGYEKIRFCAAQARRDGLRYFWVDTCCIDKSNNNELSRAINSMFRWYQDADRCYVYLSDISASSYEEDSQQSELAWESAFRASKWFTRGWTLQELLAPASVEFFTTEGRRLGDKRSLEQQIHEITGIAVPALRRSALAQFDVEERFRWAETRQTTHEEDWAYCLLGIFGIFMPLIYGEGKAHAVRRLRREITEAMKRDDTPSHQEGMLPTLFFF
;
A
#
# COMPACT_ATOMS: atom_id res chain seq x y z
N MET A 1 0.86 -9.12 -11.70
CA MET A 1 1.91 -8.44 -10.89
C MET A 1 3.23 -9.17 -11.05
N ARG A 2 4.36 -8.49 -10.99
CA ARG A 2 5.69 -9.13 -10.84
C ARG A 2 6.09 -9.13 -9.38
N LEU A 3 6.87 -10.12 -8.99
CA LEU A 3 7.47 -10.23 -7.67
C LEU A 3 8.99 -10.27 -7.79
N LEU A 4 9.67 -9.92 -6.71
CA LEU A 4 11.09 -10.12 -6.56
C LEU A 4 11.37 -11.42 -5.82
N GLU A 5 12.41 -12.10 -6.25
CA GLU A 5 13.03 -13.22 -5.56
C GLU A 5 14.52 -12.91 -5.33
N CYS A 6 15.02 -13.22 -4.13
CA CYS A 6 16.44 -13.13 -3.85
C CYS A 6 17.07 -14.51 -4.04
N SER A 7 17.93 -14.65 -5.07
CA SER A 7 18.72 -15.85 -5.33
C SER A 7 20.18 -15.47 -5.44
N ASP A 8 21.04 -16.15 -4.67
CA ASP A 8 22.50 -15.94 -4.65
C ASP A 8 22.93 -14.47 -4.44
N GLY A 9 22.16 -13.76 -3.60
CA GLY A 9 22.41 -12.35 -3.28
C GLY A 9 21.97 -11.34 -4.36
N LYS A 10 21.38 -11.82 -5.46
CA LYS A 10 20.82 -10.99 -6.53
C LYS A 10 19.30 -11.01 -6.51
N PHE A 11 18.71 -9.90 -6.89
CA PHE A 11 17.26 -9.80 -7.06
C PHE A 11 16.87 -10.12 -8.51
N LYS A 12 15.86 -10.97 -8.64
CA LYS A 12 15.30 -11.34 -9.93
C LYS A 12 13.80 -11.09 -9.93
N LEU A 13 13.31 -10.45 -10.99
CA LEU A 13 11.88 -10.31 -11.23
C LEU A 13 11.31 -11.61 -11.78
N THR A 14 10.10 -11.95 -11.30
CA THR A 14 9.29 -12.99 -11.94
C THR A 14 8.70 -12.48 -13.26
N ASP A 15 8.12 -13.37 -14.05
CA ASP A 15 7.19 -13.00 -15.09
C ASP A 15 5.96 -12.29 -14.50
N ASP A 16 5.13 -11.66 -15.35
CA ASP A 16 3.89 -11.02 -14.91
C ASP A 16 2.86 -12.08 -14.50
N LEU A 17 2.70 -12.26 -13.19
CA LEU A 17 1.79 -13.23 -12.59
C LEU A 17 0.34 -12.71 -12.66
N VAL A 18 -0.54 -13.50 -13.27
CA VAL A 18 -1.98 -13.21 -13.39
C VAL A 18 -2.82 -14.12 -12.50
N ARG A 19 -2.37 -15.36 -12.32
CA ARG A 19 -3.02 -16.41 -11.51
C ARG A 19 -1.97 -17.11 -10.66
N ASP A 20 -2.42 -17.83 -9.64
CA ASP A 20 -1.58 -18.64 -8.77
C ASP A 20 -0.40 -17.85 -8.18
N ILE A 21 -0.70 -16.63 -7.70
CA ILE A 21 0.29 -15.74 -7.09
C ILE A 21 0.80 -16.42 -5.82
N PRO A 22 2.12 -16.68 -5.71
CA PRO A 22 2.68 -17.30 -4.52
C PRO A 22 2.57 -16.37 -3.30
N ARG A 23 2.78 -16.91 -2.10
CA ARG A 23 2.88 -16.12 -0.87
C ARG A 23 4.05 -15.14 -0.98
N TYR A 24 3.82 -13.89 -0.58
CA TYR A 24 4.81 -12.81 -0.70
C TYR A 24 4.72 -11.80 0.43
N ALA A 25 5.84 -11.15 0.69
CA ALA A 25 5.90 -9.93 1.49
C ALA A 25 5.73 -8.70 0.60
N ILE A 26 5.35 -7.58 1.19
CA ILE A 26 5.23 -6.31 0.49
C ILE A 26 5.94 -5.20 1.28
N LEU A 27 6.69 -4.37 0.57
CA LEU A 27 7.36 -3.21 1.16
C LEU A 27 6.42 -2.01 1.13
N SER A 28 6.33 -1.32 2.26
CA SER A 28 5.73 0.00 2.37
C SER A 28 6.83 1.00 2.75
N HIS A 29 6.99 2.06 1.96
CA HIS A 29 8.05 3.03 2.21
C HIS A 29 7.73 4.40 1.62
N THR A 30 8.44 5.42 2.06
CA THR A 30 8.46 6.72 1.39
C THR A 30 9.57 6.73 0.33
N TRP A 31 9.26 7.30 -0.85
CA TRP A 31 10.27 7.48 -1.89
C TRP A 31 11.26 8.57 -1.50
N GLY A 32 12.51 8.31 -1.79
CA GLY A 32 13.57 9.30 -1.78
C GLY A 32 13.61 10.10 -3.09
N PRO A 33 14.75 10.75 -3.41
CA PRO A 33 14.97 11.34 -4.73
C PRO A 33 14.82 10.29 -5.84
N ASP A 34 14.18 10.65 -6.94
CA ASP A 34 13.90 9.72 -8.06
C ASP A 34 15.17 9.06 -8.61
N THR A 35 16.31 9.78 -8.60
CA THR A 35 17.63 9.25 -9.02
C THR A 35 18.16 8.14 -8.10
N GLU A 36 17.70 8.12 -6.85
CA GLU A 36 18.14 7.19 -5.82
C GLU A 36 17.22 5.98 -5.65
N GLU A 37 16.01 6.02 -6.21
CA GLU A 37 15.12 4.87 -6.20
C GLU A 37 15.52 3.84 -7.26
N VAL A 38 15.47 2.56 -6.88
CA VAL A 38 15.69 1.46 -7.82
C VAL A 38 14.45 1.26 -8.66
N THR A 39 14.59 1.38 -9.96
CA THR A 39 13.48 1.27 -10.91
C THR A 39 13.36 -0.14 -11.51
N PHE A 40 12.25 -0.42 -12.18
CA PHE A 40 12.08 -1.63 -12.97
C PHE A 40 13.21 -1.79 -13.99
N ARG A 41 13.62 -0.69 -14.63
CA ARG A 41 14.70 -0.68 -15.63
C ARG A 41 16.04 -1.06 -15.02
N ASP A 42 16.37 -0.54 -13.83
CA ASP A 42 17.62 -0.89 -13.14
C ASP A 42 17.73 -2.41 -12.92
N LEU A 43 16.62 -3.04 -12.49
CA LEU A 43 16.64 -4.50 -12.26
C LEU A 43 16.73 -5.31 -13.55
N VAL A 44 16.11 -4.86 -14.63
CA VAL A 44 16.20 -5.52 -15.95
C VAL A 44 17.62 -5.42 -16.52
N ASP A 45 18.24 -4.25 -16.36
CA ASP A 45 19.59 -3.98 -16.89
C ASP A 45 20.71 -4.47 -15.92
N GLY A 46 20.33 -4.93 -14.71
CA GLY A 46 21.30 -5.38 -13.69
C GLY A 46 22.13 -4.23 -13.11
N THR A 47 21.52 -3.05 -12.97
CA THR A 47 22.12 -1.83 -12.43
C THR A 47 21.42 -1.38 -11.14
N GLY A 48 21.83 -0.25 -10.55
CA GLY A 48 21.17 0.38 -9.41
C GLY A 48 21.55 -0.19 -8.04
N GLU A 49 22.54 -1.08 -7.96
CA GLU A 49 23.02 -1.62 -6.67
C GLU A 49 23.72 -0.55 -5.80
N ASP A 50 24.18 0.53 -6.41
CA ASP A 50 24.83 1.70 -5.80
C ASP A 50 23.83 2.76 -5.32
N LYS A 51 22.56 2.66 -5.70
CA LYS A 51 21.51 3.59 -5.27
C LYS A 51 21.14 3.36 -3.80
N THR A 52 20.88 4.44 -3.07
CA THR A 52 20.46 4.35 -1.66
C THR A 52 19.14 3.60 -1.49
N GLY A 53 18.24 3.66 -2.48
CA GLY A 53 16.99 2.89 -2.53
C GLY A 53 17.17 1.37 -2.53
N TYR A 54 18.36 0.88 -2.91
CA TYR A 54 18.66 -0.56 -2.90
C TYR A 54 18.68 -1.16 -1.49
N GLU A 55 19.02 -0.36 -0.47
CA GLU A 55 19.01 -0.80 0.92
C GLU A 55 17.60 -1.19 1.40
N LYS A 56 16.57 -0.48 0.94
CA LYS A 56 15.16 -0.81 1.26
C LYS A 56 14.77 -2.18 0.68
N ILE A 57 15.25 -2.49 -0.52
CA ILE A 57 15.01 -3.79 -1.19
C ILE A 57 15.73 -4.90 -0.43
N ARG A 58 17.00 -4.68 -0.05
CA ARG A 58 17.78 -5.63 0.77
C ARG A 58 17.10 -5.89 2.11
N PHE A 59 16.64 -4.82 2.77
CA PHE A 59 15.89 -4.92 4.02
C PHE A 59 14.64 -5.80 3.84
N CYS A 60 13.80 -5.50 2.83
CA CYS A 60 12.57 -6.25 2.57
C CYS A 60 12.87 -7.74 2.30
N ALA A 61 13.87 -8.02 1.48
CA ALA A 61 14.31 -9.40 1.20
C ALA A 61 14.78 -10.14 2.45
N ALA A 62 15.54 -9.46 3.33
CA ALA A 62 16.02 -10.05 4.56
C ALA A 62 14.89 -10.38 5.53
N GLN A 63 13.88 -9.48 5.67
CA GLN A 63 12.70 -9.72 6.49
C GLN A 63 11.83 -10.84 5.90
N ALA A 64 11.58 -10.82 4.59
CA ALA A 64 10.83 -11.87 3.90
C ALA A 64 11.46 -13.26 4.15
N ARG A 65 12.79 -13.37 4.03
CA ARG A 65 13.52 -14.62 4.32
C ARG A 65 13.37 -15.07 5.77
N ARG A 66 13.42 -14.15 6.74
CA ARG A 66 13.20 -14.47 8.18
C ARG A 66 11.81 -15.05 8.43
N ASP A 67 10.80 -14.54 7.70
CA ASP A 67 9.42 -14.99 7.80
C ASP A 67 9.11 -16.20 6.88
N GLY A 68 10.12 -16.79 6.24
CA GLY A 68 9.98 -17.97 5.37
C GLY A 68 9.29 -17.67 4.05
N LEU A 69 9.32 -16.41 3.60
CA LEU A 69 8.79 -15.96 2.31
C LEU A 69 9.90 -15.86 1.27
N ARG A 70 9.67 -16.50 0.14
CA ARG A 70 10.61 -16.49 -0.99
C ARG A 70 10.47 -15.25 -1.85
N TYR A 71 9.24 -14.73 -1.95
CA TYR A 71 8.88 -13.63 -2.83
C TYR A 71 8.52 -12.39 -2.05
N PHE A 72 8.81 -11.23 -2.64
CA PHE A 72 8.38 -9.94 -2.11
C PHE A 72 8.11 -8.94 -3.23
N TRP A 73 7.40 -7.86 -2.90
CA TRP A 73 6.99 -6.83 -3.85
C TRP A 73 7.42 -5.45 -3.39
N VAL A 74 7.89 -4.64 -4.34
CA VAL A 74 8.30 -3.25 -4.13
C VAL A 74 7.78 -2.42 -5.30
N ASP A 75 7.03 -1.37 -5.04
CA ASP A 75 6.34 -0.56 -6.05
C ASP A 75 7.27 0.17 -7.03
N THR A 76 8.48 0.52 -6.59
CA THR A 76 9.46 1.24 -7.41
C THR A 76 10.01 0.39 -8.55
N CYS A 77 10.22 -0.89 -8.31
CA CYS A 77 10.92 -1.78 -9.23
C CYS A 77 10.12 -2.98 -9.74
N CYS A 78 8.97 -3.31 -9.13
CA CYS A 78 8.09 -4.38 -9.64
C CYS A 78 7.09 -3.89 -10.70
N ILE A 79 6.97 -2.58 -10.92
CA ILE A 79 6.07 -1.96 -11.90
C ILE A 79 6.92 -1.27 -12.98
N ASP A 80 6.67 -1.60 -14.24
CA ASP A 80 7.18 -0.80 -15.36
C ASP A 80 6.32 0.48 -15.51
N LYS A 81 6.79 1.56 -14.86
CA LYS A 81 6.09 2.86 -14.87
C LYS A 81 6.17 3.57 -16.22
N SER A 82 7.02 3.11 -17.15
CA SER A 82 7.06 3.62 -18.53
C SER A 82 5.92 3.07 -19.38
N ASN A 83 5.27 1.98 -18.95
CA ASN A 83 4.12 1.39 -19.59
C ASN A 83 2.82 1.85 -18.92
N ASN A 84 2.11 2.79 -19.54
CA ASN A 84 0.90 3.37 -19.00
C ASN A 84 -0.21 2.35 -18.70
N ASN A 85 -0.32 1.28 -19.50
CA ASN A 85 -1.32 0.23 -19.27
C ASN A 85 -0.98 -0.58 -18.02
N GLU A 86 0.30 -0.88 -17.81
CA GLU A 86 0.76 -1.57 -16.62
C GLU A 86 0.59 -0.70 -15.38
N LEU A 87 0.99 0.56 -15.45
CA LEU A 87 0.83 1.53 -14.36
C LEU A 87 -0.64 1.66 -13.95
N SER A 88 -1.55 1.81 -14.92
CA SER A 88 -2.99 1.92 -14.65
C SER A 88 -3.54 0.64 -13.99
N ARG A 89 -3.14 -0.54 -14.48
CA ARG A 89 -3.51 -1.82 -13.87
C ARG A 89 -2.96 -1.93 -12.44
N ALA A 90 -1.70 -1.55 -12.22
CA ALA A 90 -1.06 -1.59 -10.91
C ALA A 90 -1.79 -0.72 -9.89
N ILE A 91 -2.05 0.54 -10.22
CA ILE A 91 -2.74 1.49 -9.35
C ILE A 91 -4.14 0.98 -8.97
N ASN A 92 -4.93 0.49 -9.91
CA ASN A 92 -6.25 -0.07 -9.64
C ASN A 92 -6.21 -1.41 -8.87
N SER A 93 -5.07 -2.11 -8.86
CA SER A 93 -4.92 -3.39 -8.15
C SER A 93 -4.17 -3.27 -6.82
N MET A 94 -3.53 -2.13 -6.56
CA MET A 94 -2.55 -1.96 -5.49
C MET A 94 -3.13 -2.26 -4.11
N PHE A 95 -4.33 -1.79 -3.81
CA PHE A 95 -5.00 -2.09 -2.54
C PHE A 95 -5.13 -3.61 -2.32
N ARG A 96 -5.55 -4.34 -3.36
CA ARG A 96 -5.67 -5.80 -3.29
C ARG A 96 -4.30 -6.47 -3.14
N TRP A 97 -3.26 -5.96 -3.80
CA TRP A 97 -1.91 -6.52 -3.63
C TRP A 97 -1.38 -6.34 -2.21
N TYR A 98 -1.69 -5.21 -1.57
CA TYR A 98 -1.39 -5.02 -0.15
C TYR A 98 -2.27 -5.91 0.74
N GLN A 99 -3.54 -6.09 0.41
CA GLN A 99 -4.50 -6.95 1.15
C GLN A 99 -4.11 -8.42 1.12
N ASP A 100 -3.62 -8.90 -0.02
CA ASP A 100 -3.27 -10.31 -0.26
C ASP A 100 -1.85 -10.66 0.21
N ALA A 101 -1.04 -9.68 0.57
CA ALA A 101 0.30 -9.90 1.08
C ALA A 101 0.28 -10.57 2.47
N ASP A 102 1.15 -11.56 2.67
CA ASP A 102 1.31 -12.25 3.95
C ASP A 102 1.87 -11.32 5.03
N ARG A 103 2.79 -10.44 4.64
CA ARG A 103 3.47 -9.46 5.49
C ARG A 103 3.64 -8.14 4.75
N CYS A 104 3.38 -7.05 5.44
CA CYS A 104 3.73 -5.71 4.98
C CYS A 104 4.80 -5.13 5.92
N TYR A 105 5.98 -4.84 5.36
CA TYR A 105 7.07 -4.23 6.11
C TYR A 105 7.15 -2.75 5.79
N VAL A 106 6.91 -1.92 6.81
CA VAL A 106 7.03 -0.48 6.70
C VAL A 106 8.46 -0.08 7.06
N TYR A 107 9.19 0.44 6.08
CA TYR A 107 10.53 0.97 6.25
C TYR A 107 10.47 2.49 6.44
N LEU A 108 10.72 2.92 7.68
CA LEU A 108 10.69 4.33 8.07
C LEU A 108 12.08 4.95 7.86
N SER A 109 12.28 5.54 6.68
CA SER A 109 13.59 6.11 6.27
C SER A 109 14.02 7.34 7.07
N ASP A 110 13.14 7.89 7.87
CA ASP A 110 13.35 9.06 8.71
C ASP A 110 13.48 8.72 10.21
N ILE A 111 13.55 7.42 10.54
CA ILE A 111 13.78 6.96 11.94
C ILE A 111 15.03 6.08 11.99
N SER A 112 16.04 6.51 12.75
CA SER A 112 17.27 5.77 12.98
C SER A 112 17.32 5.22 14.40
N ALA A 113 17.66 3.93 14.54
CA ALA A 113 17.85 3.28 15.83
C ALA A 113 19.09 3.79 16.57
N SER A 114 20.10 4.27 15.83
CA SER A 114 21.34 4.82 16.42
C SER A 114 21.12 6.10 17.23
N SER A 115 19.96 6.74 17.06
CA SER A 115 19.58 7.92 17.84
C SER A 115 19.04 7.59 19.23
N TYR A 116 18.91 6.30 19.58
CA TYR A 116 18.27 5.86 20.83
C TYR A 116 19.13 4.79 21.51
N GLU A 117 19.59 5.07 22.73
CA GLU A 117 20.27 4.09 23.58
C GLU A 117 19.28 3.01 24.06
N GLU A 118 19.70 1.73 24.02
CA GLU A 118 18.80 0.57 24.12
C GLU A 118 18.04 0.40 25.45
N ASP A 119 18.43 1.07 26.54
CA ASP A 119 17.96 0.75 27.92
C ASP A 119 17.43 1.94 28.73
N SER A 120 17.01 3.04 28.15
CA SER A 120 16.49 4.16 28.93
C SER A 120 15.01 4.49 28.59
N GLN A 121 14.26 4.90 29.61
CA GLN A 121 12.91 5.44 29.46
C GLN A 121 12.88 6.67 28.51
N GLN A 122 14.01 7.36 28.37
CA GLN A 122 14.19 8.44 27.40
C GLN A 122 14.25 7.92 25.96
N SER A 123 14.75 6.72 25.74
CA SER A 123 14.78 6.04 24.45
C SER A 123 13.38 5.69 23.94
N GLU A 124 12.50 5.20 24.83
CA GLU A 124 11.09 4.91 24.48
C GLU A 124 10.34 6.17 24.07
N LEU A 125 10.49 7.26 24.79
CA LEU A 125 9.86 8.54 24.46
C LEU A 125 10.40 9.14 23.16
N ALA A 126 11.69 8.94 22.88
CA ALA A 126 12.34 9.52 21.71
C ALA A 126 11.93 8.81 20.42
N TRP A 127 11.90 7.45 20.37
CA TRP A 127 11.45 6.75 19.17
C TRP A 127 9.95 6.97 18.91
N GLU A 128 9.11 7.05 19.97
CA GLU A 128 7.69 7.33 19.81
C GLU A 128 7.47 8.73 19.22
N SER A 129 8.22 9.74 19.67
CA SER A 129 8.17 11.08 19.09
C SER A 129 8.55 11.07 17.61
N ALA A 130 9.63 10.37 17.23
CA ALA A 130 10.05 10.23 15.85
C ALA A 130 9.02 9.45 15.01
N PHE A 131 8.43 8.39 15.57
CA PHE A 131 7.36 7.63 14.92
C PHE A 131 6.17 8.52 14.61
N ARG A 132 5.71 9.33 15.57
CA ARG A 132 4.61 10.29 15.40
C ARG A 132 4.90 11.35 14.34
N ALA A 133 6.16 11.75 14.20
CA ALA A 133 6.59 12.77 13.24
C ALA A 133 6.96 12.20 11.86
N SER A 134 6.94 10.89 11.68
CA SER A 134 7.37 10.26 10.44
C SER A 134 6.55 10.71 9.24
N LYS A 135 7.26 11.08 8.17
CA LYS A 135 6.68 11.47 6.88
C LYS A 135 5.84 10.36 6.25
N TRP A 136 6.02 9.11 6.66
CA TRP A 136 5.23 7.99 6.17
C TRP A 136 3.74 8.21 6.42
N PHE A 137 3.35 8.78 7.55
CA PHE A 137 1.95 9.05 7.86
C PHE A 137 1.33 10.18 7.04
N THR A 138 2.15 11.00 6.39
CA THR A 138 1.70 12.13 5.58
C THR A 138 1.63 11.82 4.08
N ARG A 139 2.10 10.66 3.63
CA ARG A 139 2.03 10.25 2.21
C ARG A 139 0.65 9.66 1.87
N GLY A 140 0.11 10.03 0.69
CA GLY A 140 -1.21 9.56 0.25
C GLY A 140 -1.29 8.04 0.12
N TRP A 141 -0.36 7.45 -0.61
CA TRP A 141 -0.35 6.02 -0.92
C TRP A 141 -0.23 5.12 0.30
N THR A 142 0.49 5.57 1.35
CA THR A 142 0.69 4.78 2.57
C THR A 142 -0.60 4.54 3.36
N LEU A 143 -1.68 5.27 3.07
CA LEU A 143 -2.99 5.03 3.68
C LEU A 143 -3.53 3.64 3.34
N GLN A 144 -3.51 3.26 2.07
CA GLN A 144 -3.92 1.90 1.67
C GLN A 144 -2.93 0.84 2.14
N GLU A 145 -1.63 1.18 2.20
CA GLU A 145 -0.57 0.30 2.69
C GLU A 145 -0.73 0.00 4.18
N LEU A 146 -1.31 0.91 4.95
CA LEU A 146 -1.69 0.71 6.35
C LEU A 146 -2.96 -0.12 6.52
N LEU A 147 -4.01 0.20 5.74
CA LEU A 147 -5.34 -0.35 5.95
C LEU A 147 -5.54 -1.74 5.34
N ALA A 148 -5.00 -1.97 4.14
CA ALA A 148 -5.27 -3.19 3.38
C ALA A 148 -4.64 -4.45 3.99
N PRO A 149 -3.33 -4.48 4.40
CA PRO A 149 -2.69 -5.71 4.84
C PRO A 149 -3.23 -6.22 6.17
N ALA A 150 -3.18 -7.55 6.32
CA ALA A 150 -3.48 -8.20 7.60
C ALA A 150 -2.38 -7.97 8.63
N SER A 151 -1.12 -7.99 8.20
CA SER A 151 0.06 -7.78 9.03
C SER A 151 0.83 -6.57 8.51
N VAL A 152 1.04 -5.58 9.37
CA VAL A 152 1.86 -4.39 9.08
C VAL A 152 2.85 -4.23 10.23
N GLU A 153 4.12 -4.26 9.92
CA GLU A 153 5.21 -4.16 10.90
C GLU A 153 6.11 -2.97 10.55
N PHE A 154 6.48 -2.18 11.56
CA PHE A 154 7.24 -0.95 11.41
C PHE A 154 8.70 -1.13 11.80
N PHE A 155 9.61 -0.62 10.98
CA PHE A 155 11.05 -0.78 11.14
C PHE A 155 11.79 0.54 10.92
N THR A 156 12.92 0.71 11.64
CA THR A 156 13.86 1.80 11.42
C THR A 156 14.71 1.58 10.18
N THR A 157 15.55 2.55 9.83
CA THR A 157 16.52 2.46 8.73
C THR A 157 17.50 1.29 8.88
N GLU A 158 17.85 0.92 10.10
CA GLU A 158 18.74 -0.21 10.37
C GLU A 158 18.02 -1.55 10.47
N GLY A 159 16.68 -1.55 10.21
CA GLY A 159 15.87 -2.76 10.27
C GLY A 159 15.51 -3.23 11.68
N ARG A 160 15.59 -2.35 12.69
CA ARG A 160 15.08 -2.62 14.03
C ARG A 160 13.56 -2.52 14.02
N ARG A 161 12.88 -3.54 14.52
CA ARG A 161 11.42 -3.56 14.64
C ARG A 161 10.97 -2.64 15.76
N LEU A 162 10.06 -1.72 15.45
CA LEU A 162 9.43 -0.80 16.41
C LEU A 162 8.13 -1.37 16.99
N GLY A 163 7.39 -2.10 16.19
CA GLY A 163 6.10 -2.68 16.56
C GLY A 163 5.32 -3.10 15.33
N ASP A 164 4.06 -3.40 15.53
CA ASP A 164 3.10 -3.72 14.46
C ASP A 164 1.83 -2.88 14.58
N LYS A 165 0.99 -2.94 13.56
CA LYS A 165 -0.26 -2.18 13.49
C LYS A 165 -1.16 -2.38 14.73
N ARG A 166 -1.09 -3.54 15.37
CA ARG A 166 -1.89 -3.87 16.55
C ARG A 166 -1.26 -3.32 17.83
N SER A 167 0.04 -3.49 18.00
CA SER A 167 0.76 -3.00 19.18
C SER A 167 0.85 -1.46 19.23
N LEU A 168 0.79 -0.80 18.06
CA LEU A 168 0.87 0.66 17.89
C LEU A 168 -0.46 1.28 17.48
N GLU A 169 -1.58 0.57 17.63
CA GLU A 169 -2.89 1.03 17.10
C GLU A 169 -3.34 2.37 17.71
N GLN A 170 -3.05 2.59 18.99
CA GLN A 170 -3.42 3.83 19.66
C GLN A 170 -2.62 5.02 19.12
N GLN A 171 -1.31 4.88 18.98
CA GLN A 171 -0.45 5.91 18.39
C GLN A 171 -0.85 6.20 16.94
N ILE A 172 -1.10 5.14 16.16
CA ILE A 172 -1.54 5.30 14.77
C ILE A 172 -2.88 6.02 14.69
N HIS A 173 -3.84 5.68 15.56
CA HIS A 173 -5.13 6.39 15.66
C HIS A 173 -4.94 7.87 15.96
N GLU A 174 -4.12 8.20 16.95
CA GLU A 174 -3.85 9.59 17.36
C GLU A 174 -3.15 10.41 16.26
N ILE A 175 -2.25 9.79 15.48
CA ILE A 175 -1.55 10.43 14.37
C ILE A 175 -2.48 10.68 13.18
N THR A 176 -3.32 9.69 12.85
CA THR A 176 -4.02 9.64 11.56
C THR A 176 -5.51 9.94 11.64
N GLY A 177 -6.10 9.92 12.83
CA GLY A 177 -7.55 9.98 13.02
C GLY A 177 -8.32 8.76 12.51
N ILE A 178 -7.61 7.70 12.07
CA ILE A 178 -8.25 6.46 11.60
C ILE A 178 -8.84 5.72 12.79
N ALA A 179 -10.13 5.37 12.72
CA ALA A 179 -10.79 4.64 13.77
C ALA A 179 -10.10 3.28 14.06
N VAL A 180 -9.91 2.95 15.33
CA VAL A 180 -9.26 1.69 15.75
C VAL A 180 -9.91 0.45 15.11
N PRO A 181 -11.25 0.35 14.97
CA PRO A 181 -11.88 -0.76 14.26
C PRO A 181 -11.41 -0.88 12.79
N ALA A 182 -11.15 0.24 12.09
CA ALA A 182 -10.62 0.21 10.72
C ALA A 182 -9.19 -0.34 10.69
N LEU A 183 -8.34 0.05 11.66
CA LEU A 183 -6.99 -0.51 11.82
C LEU A 183 -7.03 -2.02 12.11
N ARG A 184 -8.06 -2.49 12.79
CA ARG A 184 -8.33 -3.91 13.09
C ARG A 184 -9.05 -4.65 11.95
N ARG A 185 -9.13 -4.05 10.75
CA ARG A 185 -9.73 -4.65 9.56
C ARG A 185 -11.27 -4.81 9.59
N SER A 186 -11.99 -4.02 10.36
CA SER A 186 -13.43 -3.89 10.12
C SER A 186 -13.67 -3.49 8.67
N ALA A 187 -14.75 -3.99 8.07
CA ALA A 187 -15.05 -3.69 6.67
C ALA A 187 -15.12 -2.17 6.47
N LEU A 188 -14.35 -1.65 5.51
CA LEU A 188 -14.25 -0.21 5.28
C LEU A 188 -15.59 0.42 4.89
N ALA A 189 -16.52 -0.35 4.34
CA ALA A 189 -17.87 0.07 4.04
C ALA A 189 -18.73 0.42 5.30
N GLN A 190 -18.29 0.01 6.52
CA GLN A 190 -18.94 0.38 7.77
C GLN A 190 -18.67 1.84 8.21
N PHE A 191 -17.69 2.48 7.58
CA PHE A 191 -17.32 3.86 7.86
C PHE A 191 -17.88 4.77 6.79
N ASP A 192 -18.36 5.95 7.22
CA ASP A 192 -18.95 6.93 6.31
C ASP A 192 -17.96 7.35 5.21
N VAL A 193 -18.52 7.73 4.06
CA VAL A 193 -17.72 8.22 2.92
C VAL A 193 -16.84 9.40 3.35
N GLU A 194 -17.42 10.36 4.06
CA GLU A 194 -16.66 11.54 4.50
C GLU A 194 -15.62 11.20 5.58
N GLU A 195 -15.88 10.21 6.44
CA GLU A 195 -14.88 9.71 7.39
C GLU A 195 -13.66 9.12 6.67
N ARG A 196 -13.87 8.29 5.66
CA ARG A 196 -12.77 7.72 4.85
C ARG A 196 -12.01 8.79 4.06
N PHE A 197 -12.66 9.84 3.59
CA PHE A 197 -11.98 11.00 3.00
C PHE A 197 -11.13 11.77 4.01
N ARG A 198 -11.61 11.95 5.25
CA ARG A 198 -10.84 12.60 6.33
C ARG A 198 -9.53 11.88 6.65
N TRP A 199 -9.46 10.56 6.53
CA TRP A 199 -8.20 9.81 6.72
C TRP A 199 -7.10 10.19 5.73
N ALA A 200 -7.45 10.79 4.61
CA ALA A 200 -6.53 11.28 3.59
C ALA A 200 -6.31 12.81 3.62
N GLU A 201 -7.04 13.55 4.42
CA GLU A 201 -7.09 15.01 4.36
C GLU A 201 -5.72 15.67 4.58
N THR A 202 -4.94 15.18 5.53
CA THR A 202 -3.61 15.68 5.86
C THR A 202 -2.49 15.08 5.01
N ARG A 203 -2.82 14.15 4.09
CA ARG A 203 -1.85 13.43 3.29
C ARG A 203 -1.52 14.18 2.00
N GLN A 204 -0.30 13.97 1.53
CA GLN A 204 0.27 14.63 0.36
C GLN A 204 0.67 13.59 -0.69
N THR A 205 0.58 13.98 -1.95
CA THR A 205 0.99 13.19 -3.11
C THR A 205 1.84 14.04 -4.05
N THR A 206 2.73 13.41 -4.81
CA THR A 206 3.58 14.08 -5.78
C THR A 206 2.77 14.58 -6.97
N HIS A 207 1.88 13.72 -7.51
CA HIS A 207 0.90 14.11 -8.51
C HIS A 207 -0.41 14.48 -7.81
N GLU A 208 -1.04 15.54 -8.25
CA GLU A 208 -2.26 16.05 -7.63
C GLU A 208 -3.41 15.02 -7.67
N GLU A 209 -3.52 14.31 -8.79
CA GLU A 209 -4.55 13.30 -9.02
C GLU A 209 -4.39 12.07 -8.11
N ASP A 210 -3.16 11.75 -7.71
CA ASP A 210 -2.87 10.63 -6.82
C ASP A 210 -3.56 10.76 -5.47
N TRP A 211 -3.94 11.99 -5.08
CA TRP A 211 -4.74 12.18 -3.88
C TRP A 211 -6.10 11.46 -3.97
N ALA A 212 -6.68 11.38 -5.15
CA ALA A 212 -7.90 10.61 -5.39
C ALA A 212 -7.59 9.12 -5.68
N TYR A 213 -6.52 8.86 -6.44
CA TYR A 213 -6.20 7.50 -6.88
C TYR A 213 -5.74 6.60 -5.74
N CYS A 214 -5.05 7.11 -4.73
CA CYS A 214 -4.68 6.34 -3.54
C CYS A 214 -5.89 5.93 -2.68
N LEU A 215 -7.09 6.48 -2.94
CA LEU A 215 -8.33 6.15 -2.27
C LEU A 215 -9.18 5.10 -3.01
N LEU A 216 -8.85 4.75 -4.25
CA LEU A 216 -9.64 3.84 -5.07
C LEU A 216 -9.99 2.54 -4.33
N GLY A 217 -8.99 1.84 -3.82
CA GLY A 217 -9.20 0.59 -3.11
C GLY A 217 -9.89 0.74 -1.75
N ILE A 218 -9.76 1.90 -1.09
CA ILE A 218 -10.44 2.20 0.18
C ILE A 218 -11.95 2.31 -0.02
N PHE A 219 -12.36 2.75 -1.22
CA PHE A 219 -13.77 2.82 -1.61
C PHE A 219 -14.25 1.61 -2.43
N GLY A 220 -13.34 0.69 -2.81
CA GLY A 220 -13.67 -0.43 -3.69
C GLY A 220 -13.99 0.01 -5.13
N ILE A 221 -13.46 1.16 -5.56
CA ILE A 221 -13.71 1.77 -6.87
C ILE A 221 -12.56 1.47 -7.83
N PHE A 222 -12.91 1.27 -9.10
CA PHE A 222 -11.99 1.15 -10.22
C PHE A 222 -12.33 2.24 -11.23
N MET A 223 -11.36 3.04 -11.62
CA MET A 223 -11.58 4.07 -12.65
C MET A 223 -10.34 4.32 -13.51
N PRO A 224 -10.50 4.82 -14.75
CA PRO A 224 -9.38 5.22 -15.58
C PRO A 224 -8.57 6.33 -14.94
N LEU A 225 -7.24 6.24 -15.04
CA LEU A 225 -6.33 7.28 -14.57
C LEU A 225 -6.16 8.33 -15.66
N ILE A 226 -6.31 9.59 -15.33
CA ILE A 226 -6.17 10.73 -16.24
C ILE A 226 -5.26 11.76 -15.57
N TYR A 227 -3.95 11.58 -15.75
CA TYR A 227 -2.99 12.57 -15.28
C TYR A 227 -3.08 13.85 -16.11
N GLY A 228 -3.03 15.00 -15.45
CA GLY A 228 -3.25 16.32 -16.05
C GLY A 228 -4.68 16.86 -15.89
N GLU A 229 -5.62 16.06 -15.31
CA GLU A 229 -6.95 16.57 -14.99
C GLU A 229 -7.01 17.40 -13.71
N GLY A 230 -5.96 17.32 -12.88
CA GLY A 230 -5.85 17.98 -11.57
C GLY A 230 -6.67 17.35 -10.46
N LYS A 231 -6.29 17.60 -9.20
CA LYS A 231 -6.90 17.01 -8.00
C LYS A 231 -8.43 17.16 -7.97
N ALA A 232 -8.94 18.36 -8.27
CA ALA A 232 -10.37 18.65 -8.16
C ALA A 232 -11.23 17.78 -9.09
N HIS A 233 -10.75 17.53 -10.31
CA HIS A 233 -11.45 16.67 -11.28
C HIS A 233 -11.36 15.19 -10.87
N ALA A 234 -10.20 14.70 -10.50
CA ALA A 234 -10.00 13.34 -10.03
C ALA A 234 -10.91 13.01 -8.83
N VAL A 235 -10.98 13.92 -7.84
CA VAL A 235 -11.86 13.77 -6.67
C VAL A 235 -13.34 13.77 -7.06
N ARG A 236 -13.75 14.65 -7.99
CA ARG A 236 -15.15 14.70 -8.46
C ARG A 236 -15.56 13.40 -9.14
N ARG A 237 -14.65 12.84 -9.96
CA ARG A 237 -14.87 11.54 -10.61
C ARG A 237 -14.99 10.43 -9.57
N LEU A 238 -14.06 10.36 -8.61
CA LEU A 238 -14.09 9.38 -7.54
C LEU A 238 -15.42 9.45 -6.75
N ARG A 239 -15.85 10.66 -6.34
CA ARG A 239 -17.12 10.84 -5.62
C ARG A 239 -18.33 10.40 -6.44
N ARG A 240 -18.32 10.63 -7.75
CA ARG A 240 -19.39 10.15 -8.65
C ARG A 240 -19.42 8.62 -8.68
N GLU A 241 -18.28 7.96 -8.89
CA GLU A 241 -18.21 6.50 -8.91
C GLU A 241 -18.66 5.88 -7.59
N ILE A 242 -18.28 6.47 -6.44
CA ILE A 242 -18.75 6.06 -5.11
C ILE A 242 -20.28 6.15 -5.02
N THR A 243 -20.86 7.29 -5.43
CA THR A 243 -22.31 7.49 -5.40
C THR A 243 -23.05 6.50 -6.28
N GLU A 244 -22.50 6.20 -7.46
CA GLU A 244 -23.10 5.22 -8.37
C GLU A 244 -22.98 3.78 -7.86
N ALA A 245 -21.88 3.43 -7.20
CA ALA A 245 -21.71 2.13 -6.56
C ALA A 245 -22.72 1.92 -5.42
N MET A 246 -22.87 2.91 -4.54
CA MET A 246 -23.85 2.85 -3.44
C MET A 246 -25.29 2.67 -3.94
N LYS A 247 -25.67 3.37 -5.02
CA LYS A 247 -27.01 3.21 -5.62
C LYS A 247 -27.26 1.80 -6.18
N ARG A 248 -26.22 1.14 -6.70
CA ARG A 248 -26.35 -0.25 -7.20
C ARG A 248 -26.54 -1.23 -6.07
N ASP A 249 -25.85 -1.03 -4.94
CA ASP A 249 -25.96 -1.89 -3.77
C ASP A 249 -27.34 -1.74 -3.07
N ASP A 250 -27.94 -0.55 -3.11
CA ASP A 250 -29.28 -0.26 -2.56
C ASP A 250 -30.43 -0.75 -3.44
N THR A 251 -30.16 -1.18 -4.69
CA THR A 251 -31.20 -1.69 -5.57
C THR A 251 -31.44 -3.17 -5.27
N PRO A 252 -32.59 -3.59 -4.68
CA PRO A 252 -32.85 -4.99 -4.43
C PRO A 252 -32.86 -5.73 -5.75
N SER A 253 -32.15 -6.87 -5.80
CA SER A 253 -32.15 -7.79 -6.94
C SER A 253 -33.55 -8.35 -7.16
N HIS A 254 -34.38 -7.60 -7.89
CA HIS A 254 -35.63 -8.09 -8.40
C HIS A 254 -35.39 -8.78 -9.74
N GLN A 255 -35.79 -10.05 -9.75
CA GLN A 255 -36.00 -10.95 -10.89
C GLN A 255 -34.90 -11.96 -11.21
N GLU A 256 -34.85 -13.03 -10.44
CA GLU A 256 -34.93 -14.33 -11.09
C GLU A 256 -36.42 -14.67 -11.29
N GLY A 257 -36.95 -14.16 -12.38
CA GLY A 257 -38.29 -14.46 -12.83
C GLY A 257 -38.35 -15.88 -13.39
N MET A 258 -39.27 -16.65 -12.85
CA MET A 258 -39.77 -17.94 -13.32
C MET A 258 -39.73 -18.06 -14.85
N LEU A 259 -38.91 -18.99 -15.35
CA LEU A 259 -39.12 -19.56 -16.68
C LEU A 259 -40.38 -20.46 -16.62
N PRO A 260 -41.36 -20.27 -17.47
CA PRO A 260 -42.50 -21.19 -17.57
C PRO A 260 -42.02 -22.53 -18.14
N THR A 261 -42.28 -23.58 -17.40
CA THR A 261 -42.11 -24.96 -17.85
C THR A 261 -43.06 -25.19 -19.05
N LEU A 262 -42.49 -25.20 -20.25
CA LEU A 262 -43.21 -25.67 -21.45
C LEU A 262 -43.23 -27.21 -21.41
N PHE A 263 -44.40 -27.74 -21.06
CA PHE A 263 -44.77 -29.14 -21.38
C PHE A 263 -44.93 -29.27 -22.88
N PHE A 264 -44.14 -30.13 -23.52
CA PHE A 264 -44.45 -30.70 -24.82
C PHE A 264 -44.88 -32.16 -24.62
N PHE A 265 -46.05 -32.44 -25.16
CA PHE A 265 -46.61 -33.78 -25.42
C PHE A 265 -45.81 -34.51 -26.50
#